data_19cceb1ea0bce51691e69795d7c7bc87
#
_entry.id   19cceb1ea0bce51691e69795d7c7bc87
#
_cell.length_a   1.000
_cell.length_b   1.000
_cell.length_c   1.000
_cell.angle_alpha   90.00
_cell.angle_beta   90.00
_cell.angle_gamma   90.00
#
_symmetry.space_group_name_H-M   'P 1'
#
loop_
_entity.id
_entity.type
_entity.pdbx_description
1 polymer ?
#
loop_
_entity_poly.entity_id
_entity_poly.type
_entity_poly.pdbx_seq_one_letter_code
_entity_poly.pdbx_strand_id
1 'polypeptide(L)'
;MYQKPPLKGLNQLIRNGREGSGGRYVPTDNSGIRALLKALRKGEMIGILPDQVPSQGGILAPFFGHPALTMNLLSGLAGKTNATVIFGFAERLPWSRGFQLHFLPPDQLISTTPLEESAARINAQVEKCIRMAPDQYLWVYKRFQKNGEKFYTK
;
A
#
# COMPACT_ATOMS: atom_id res chain seq x y z
N MET A 1 0.56 -1.10 -8.31
CA MET A 1 1.14 -2.35 -8.89
C MET A 1 0.06 -3.41 -8.94
N TYR A 2 0.15 -4.39 -9.85
CA TYR A 2 -0.80 -5.50 -9.96
C TYR A 2 -0.09 -6.81 -10.28
N GLN A 3 -0.64 -7.92 -9.79
CA GLN A 3 -0.20 -9.26 -10.15
C GLN A 3 -0.84 -9.67 -11.48
N LYS A 4 -0.02 -10.07 -12.46
CA LYS A 4 -0.54 -10.50 -13.77
C LYS A 4 -1.34 -11.81 -13.61
N PRO A 5 -2.60 -11.87 -14.03
CA PRO A 5 -3.33 -13.13 -14.05
C PRO A 5 -2.74 -14.06 -15.11
N PRO A 6 -2.84 -15.40 -14.93
CA PRO A 6 -2.26 -16.36 -15.85
C PRO A 6 -2.91 -16.33 -17.25
N LEU A 7 -4.17 -15.91 -17.35
CA LEU A 7 -4.91 -15.81 -18.60
C LEU A 7 -4.66 -14.47 -19.30
N LYS A 8 -4.09 -14.48 -20.51
CA LYS A 8 -3.75 -13.27 -21.27
C LYS A 8 -4.96 -12.36 -21.55
N GLY A 9 -6.10 -12.93 -21.93
CA GLY A 9 -7.33 -12.16 -22.21
C GLY A 9 -7.89 -11.47 -20.97
N LEU A 10 -7.84 -12.13 -19.81
CA LEU A 10 -8.26 -11.56 -18.53
C LEU A 10 -7.33 -10.41 -18.11
N ASN A 11 -6.04 -10.54 -18.38
CA ASN A 11 -5.08 -9.47 -18.12
C ASN A 11 -5.42 -8.18 -18.89
N GLN A 12 -5.78 -8.32 -20.19
CA GLN A 12 -6.15 -7.17 -21.01
C GLN A 12 -7.44 -6.51 -20.50
N LEU A 13 -8.45 -7.29 -20.15
CA LEU A 13 -9.73 -6.80 -19.62
C LEU A 13 -9.52 -6.01 -18.31
N ILE A 14 -8.75 -6.58 -17.38
CA ILE A 14 -8.44 -5.93 -16.10
C ILE A 14 -7.65 -4.64 -16.31
N ARG A 15 -6.67 -4.63 -17.22
CA ARG A 15 -5.91 -3.41 -17.55
C ARG A 15 -6.82 -2.33 -18.11
N ASN A 16 -7.61 -2.65 -19.13
CA ASN A 16 -8.51 -1.68 -19.76
C ASN A 16 -9.50 -1.09 -18.76
N GLY A 17 -10.09 -1.91 -17.88
CA GLY A 17 -11.00 -1.43 -16.84
C GLY A 17 -10.33 -0.52 -15.79
N ARG A 18 -9.07 -0.76 -15.48
CA ARG A 18 -8.31 0.05 -14.50
C ARG A 18 -7.67 1.30 -15.12
N GLU A 19 -7.20 1.21 -16.36
CA GLU A 19 -6.58 2.32 -17.10
C GLU A 19 -7.61 3.33 -17.60
N GLY A 20 -8.88 2.94 -17.67
CA GLY A 20 -10.00 3.83 -18.03
C GLY A 20 -10.18 5.05 -17.12
N SER A 21 -9.60 5.03 -15.93
CA SER A 21 -9.57 6.16 -14.98
C SER A 21 -8.32 7.07 -15.13
N GLY A 22 -7.51 6.87 -16.17
CA GLY A 22 -6.30 7.67 -16.43
C GLY A 22 -5.03 7.22 -15.68
N GLY A 23 -5.13 6.21 -14.81
CA GLY A 23 -3.98 5.67 -14.09
C GLY A 23 -3.21 4.62 -14.90
N ARG A 24 -1.88 4.60 -14.79
CA ARG A 24 -1.03 3.54 -15.34
C ARG A 24 -0.75 2.47 -14.29
N TYR A 25 -1.00 1.21 -14.62
CA TYR A 25 -0.78 0.07 -13.73
C TYR A 25 0.52 -0.66 -14.12
N VAL A 26 1.40 -0.85 -13.14
CA VAL A 26 2.69 -1.52 -13.34
C VAL A 26 2.69 -2.90 -12.67
N PRO A 27 3.41 -3.90 -13.22
CA PRO A 27 3.49 -5.23 -12.64
C PRO A 27 4.26 -5.25 -11.31
N THR A 28 4.10 -6.31 -10.52
CA THR A 28 4.77 -6.50 -9.21
C THR A 28 6.17 -7.12 -9.35
N ASP A 29 6.91 -6.76 -10.37
CA ASP A 29 8.27 -7.22 -10.65
C ASP A 29 9.27 -6.05 -10.69
N ASN A 30 10.54 -6.35 -10.94
CA ASN A 30 11.60 -5.33 -11.04
C ASN A 30 11.35 -4.29 -12.14
N SER A 31 10.60 -4.64 -13.19
CA SER A 31 10.26 -3.68 -14.26
C SER A 31 9.26 -2.64 -13.75
N GLY A 32 8.28 -3.08 -12.95
CA GLY A 32 7.32 -2.20 -12.31
C GLY A 32 7.98 -1.27 -11.29
N ILE A 33 8.91 -1.78 -10.46
CA ILE A 33 9.66 -0.94 -9.51
C ILE A 33 10.45 0.16 -10.25
N ARG A 34 11.13 -0.20 -11.35
CA ARG A 34 11.85 0.79 -12.18
C ARG A 34 10.90 1.82 -12.80
N ALA A 35 9.71 1.41 -13.23
CA ALA A 35 8.70 2.32 -13.76
C ALA A 35 8.20 3.31 -12.69
N LEU A 36 7.96 2.85 -11.45
CA LEU A 36 7.57 3.72 -10.32
C LEU A 36 8.68 4.72 -9.98
N LEU A 37 9.95 4.28 -9.91
CA LEU A 37 11.09 5.17 -9.69
C LEU A 37 11.21 6.23 -10.79
N LYS A 38 11.01 5.84 -12.06
CA LYS A 38 11.04 6.77 -13.19
C LYS A 38 9.91 7.80 -13.09
N ALA A 39 8.70 7.39 -12.70
CA ALA A 39 7.56 8.27 -12.50
C ALA A 39 7.85 9.31 -11.40
N LEU A 40 8.29 8.86 -10.22
CA LEU A 40 8.63 9.76 -9.11
C LEU A 40 9.73 10.77 -9.48
N ARG A 41 10.79 10.33 -10.19
CA ARG A 41 11.87 11.24 -10.67
C ARG A 41 11.39 12.28 -11.66
N LYS A 42 10.24 12.07 -12.30
CA LYS A 42 9.59 13.04 -13.18
C LYS A 42 8.60 13.95 -12.46
N GLY A 43 8.45 13.81 -11.13
CA GLY A 43 7.45 14.53 -10.35
C GLY A 43 6.03 13.99 -10.50
N GLU A 44 5.87 12.78 -11.07
CA GLU A 44 4.57 12.13 -11.18
C GLU A 44 4.17 11.50 -9.82
N MET A 45 2.88 11.40 -9.56
CA MET A 45 2.33 10.75 -8.36
C MET A 45 2.18 9.24 -8.58
N ILE A 46 2.46 8.46 -7.54
CA ILE A 46 2.20 7.02 -7.53
C ILE A 46 1.29 6.63 -6.36
N GLY A 47 0.48 5.59 -6.54
CA GLY A 47 -0.35 4.99 -5.50
C GLY A 47 0.16 3.60 -5.10
N ILE A 48 0.26 3.36 -3.79
CA ILE A 48 0.64 2.07 -3.20
C ILE A 48 -0.37 1.74 -2.10
N LEU A 49 -0.73 0.45 -1.99
CA LEU A 49 -1.53 -0.09 -0.88
C LEU A 49 -0.56 -0.71 0.14
N PRO A 50 -0.22 -0.03 1.23
CA PRO A 50 0.84 -0.44 2.15
C PRO A 50 0.39 -1.49 3.17
N ASP A 51 -0.91 -1.70 3.32
CA ASP A 51 -1.54 -2.62 4.26
C ASP A 51 -1.53 -4.09 3.80
N GLN A 52 -1.06 -4.37 2.58
CA GLN A 52 -0.98 -5.72 2.06
C GLN A 52 0.34 -6.41 2.45
N VAL A 53 0.24 -7.74 2.70
CA VAL A 53 1.42 -8.58 2.97
C VAL A 53 2.23 -8.73 1.68
N PRO A 54 3.53 -8.39 1.68
CA PRO A 54 4.35 -8.52 0.48
C PRO A 54 4.56 -10.00 0.10
N SER A 55 4.55 -10.28 -1.21
CA SER A 55 4.83 -11.62 -1.73
C SER A 55 6.30 -12.02 -1.51
N GLN A 56 7.20 -11.06 -1.61
CA GLN A 56 8.64 -11.22 -1.39
C GLN A 56 9.19 -10.03 -0.61
N GLY A 57 10.19 -10.31 0.22
CA GLY A 57 10.80 -9.29 1.09
C GLY A 57 9.83 -8.79 2.15
N GLY A 58 10.16 -7.66 2.75
CA GLY A 58 9.38 -7.07 3.84
C GLY A 58 10.08 -7.18 5.19
N ILE A 59 9.58 -6.46 6.14
CA ILE A 59 10.12 -6.33 7.49
C ILE A 59 8.97 -6.53 8.48
N LEU A 60 9.21 -7.28 9.55
CA LEU A 60 8.25 -7.38 10.64
C LEU A 60 8.23 -6.06 11.40
N ALA A 61 7.06 -5.43 11.43
CA ALA A 61 6.84 -4.18 12.13
C ALA A 61 5.50 -4.22 12.87
N PRO A 62 5.35 -3.47 13.97
CA PRO A 62 4.10 -3.43 14.73
C PRO A 62 2.92 -2.98 13.85
N PHE A 63 1.79 -3.66 13.98
CA PHE A 63 0.50 -3.29 13.43
C PHE A 63 -0.59 -3.68 14.42
N PHE A 64 -1.29 -2.72 14.99
CA PHE A 64 -2.19 -2.90 16.13
C PHE A 64 -1.56 -3.69 17.29
N GLY A 65 -0.28 -3.39 17.61
CA GLY A 65 0.46 -4.03 18.69
C GLY A 65 1.02 -5.42 18.38
N HIS A 66 0.78 -5.97 17.19
CA HIS A 66 1.25 -7.30 16.78
C HIS A 66 2.24 -7.19 15.62
N PRO A 67 3.25 -8.08 15.52
CA PRO A 67 4.19 -8.09 14.42
C PRO A 67 3.48 -8.46 13.12
N ALA A 68 3.60 -7.63 12.09
CA ALA A 68 3.05 -7.87 10.77
C ALA A 68 4.11 -7.64 9.68
N LEU A 69 4.22 -8.59 8.73
CA LEU A 69 5.16 -8.44 7.63
C LEU A 69 4.73 -7.26 6.75
N THR A 70 5.54 -6.21 6.74
CA THR A 70 5.26 -4.92 6.08
C THR A 70 6.19 -4.72 4.91
N MET A 71 5.67 -4.20 3.79
CA MET A 71 6.47 -3.97 2.59
C MET A 71 7.51 -2.87 2.81
N ASN A 72 8.71 -3.09 2.28
CA ASN A 72 9.79 -2.10 2.27
C ASN A 72 9.84 -1.27 0.98
N LEU A 73 8.96 -1.56 0.01
CA LEU A 73 8.92 -0.89 -1.29
C LEU A 73 8.66 0.61 -1.15
N LEU A 74 7.68 1.00 -0.31
CA LEU A 74 7.31 2.39 -0.12
C LEU A 74 8.48 3.21 0.44
N SER A 75 9.10 2.73 1.52
CA SER A 75 10.30 3.35 2.13
C SER A 75 11.45 3.45 1.14
N GLY A 76 11.70 2.37 0.38
CA GLY A 76 12.78 2.34 -0.62
C GLY A 76 12.55 3.30 -1.79
N LEU A 77 11.32 3.49 -2.23
CA LEU A 77 10.98 4.46 -3.27
C LEU A 77 11.10 5.89 -2.75
N ALA A 78 10.50 6.17 -1.58
CA ALA A 78 10.54 7.49 -0.96
C ALA A 78 11.99 7.94 -0.66
N GLY A 79 12.80 7.08 -0.04
CA GLY A 79 14.20 7.38 0.27
C GLY A 79 15.09 7.62 -0.97
N LYS A 80 14.82 6.92 -2.09
CA LYS A 80 15.58 7.10 -3.35
C LYS A 80 15.17 8.31 -4.16
N THR A 81 14.02 8.90 -3.90
CA THR A 81 13.46 9.99 -4.72
C THR A 81 13.15 11.24 -3.90
N ASN A 82 13.27 11.16 -2.57
CA ASN A 82 12.84 12.19 -1.64
C ASN A 82 11.35 12.58 -1.83
N ALA A 83 10.53 11.63 -2.27
CA ALA A 83 9.12 11.87 -2.51
C ALA A 83 8.37 11.97 -1.18
N THR A 84 7.48 12.95 -1.08
CA THR A 84 6.58 13.10 0.06
C THR A 84 5.56 11.96 0.08
N VAL A 85 5.43 11.29 1.24
CA VAL A 85 4.47 10.21 1.45
C VAL A 85 3.24 10.77 2.16
N ILE A 86 2.08 10.66 1.50
CA ILE A 86 0.79 11.07 2.05
C ILE A 86 -0.09 9.83 2.15
N PHE A 87 -0.70 9.61 3.31
CA PHE A 87 -1.67 8.53 3.52
C PHE A 87 -3.08 9.08 3.37
N GLY A 88 -3.95 8.27 2.80
CA GLY A 88 -5.35 8.64 2.67
C GLY A 88 -6.21 7.44 2.32
N PHE A 89 -7.50 7.59 2.52
CA PHE A 89 -8.52 6.61 2.16
C PHE A 89 -9.81 7.30 1.75
N ALA A 90 -10.65 6.54 1.04
CA ALA A 90 -11.99 6.97 0.65
C ALA A 90 -13.03 6.33 1.59
N GLU A 91 -13.62 7.12 2.46
CA GLU A 91 -14.74 6.72 3.28
C GLU A 91 -16.02 6.70 2.43
N ARG A 92 -16.73 5.58 2.43
CA ARG A 92 -18.05 5.50 1.79
C ARG A 92 -19.09 6.15 2.68
N LEU A 93 -19.77 7.13 2.15
CA LEU A 93 -20.84 7.81 2.88
C LEU A 93 -22.14 6.98 2.86
N PRO A 94 -22.94 7.02 3.95
CA PRO A 94 -24.22 6.34 4.01
C PRO A 94 -25.20 6.89 2.97
N TRP A 95 -26.24 6.12 2.67
CA TRP A 95 -27.33 6.52 1.78
C TRP A 95 -26.87 6.86 0.36
N SER A 96 -25.87 6.15 -0.16
CA SER A 96 -25.35 6.34 -1.54
C SER A 96 -24.87 7.77 -1.85
N ARG A 97 -24.47 8.57 -0.84
CA ARG A 97 -23.98 9.95 -1.03
C ARG A 97 -22.56 10.02 -1.60
N GLY A 98 -21.98 8.88 -2.02
CA GLY A 98 -20.65 8.83 -2.62
C GLY A 98 -19.55 8.56 -1.59
N PHE A 99 -18.40 9.23 -1.77
CA PHE A 99 -17.21 9.01 -0.96
C PHE A 99 -16.65 10.35 -0.46
N GLN A 100 -16.08 10.32 0.75
CA GLN A 100 -15.27 11.40 1.29
C GLN A 100 -13.80 10.96 1.30
N LEU A 101 -12.92 11.77 0.72
CA LEU A 101 -11.48 11.50 0.74
C LEU A 101 -10.87 12.13 1.99
N HIS A 102 -10.15 11.32 2.75
CA HIS A 102 -9.38 11.75 3.90
C HIS A 102 -7.89 11.65 3.59
N PHE A 103 -7.14 12.67 3.97
CA PHE A 103 -5.68 12.67 3.86
C PHE A 103 -5.07 13.00 5.21
N LEU A 104 -4.05 12.25 5.60
CA LEU A 104 -3.27 12.52 6.79
C LEU A 104 -2.08 13.42 6.46
N PRO A 105 -1.62 14.24 7.43
CA PRO A 105 -0.37 14.96 7.27
C PRO A 105 0.77 14.03 6.90
N PRO A 106 1.71 14.46 6.03
CA PRO A 106 2.85 13.64 5.63
C PRO A 106 3.77 13.36 6.81
N ASP A 107 4.29 12.12 6.89
CA ASP A 107 5.36 11.75 7.81
C ASP A 107 6.68 11.71 7.03
N GLN A 108 7.48 12.78 7.15
CA GLN A 108 8.73 12.94 6.42
C GLN A 108 9.81 11.94 6.88
N LEU A 109 9.70 11.37 8.08
CA LEU A 109 10.66 10.42 8.61
C LEU A 109 10.59 9.06 7.91
N ILE A 110 9.49 8.74 7.21
CA ILE A 110 9.36 7.50 6.43
C ILE A 110 10.46 7.35 5.38
N SER A 111 10.93 8.46 4.79
CA SER A 111 11.97 8.46 3.74
C SER A 111 13.40 8.51 4.29
N THR A 112 13.59 8.86 5.56
CA THR A 112 14.91 9.18 6.13
C THR A 112 15.34 8.23 7.25
N THR A 113 14.43 7.48 7.85
CA THR A 113 14.73 6.54 8.94
C THR A 113 15.13 5.16 8.40
N PRO A 114 15.78 4.31 9.22
CA PRO A 114 16.03 2.91 8.89
C PRO A 114 14.75 2.16 8.51
N LEU A 115 14.89 1.10 7.72
CA LEU A 115 13.74 0.39 7.14
C LEU A 115 12.77 -0.16 8.18
N GLU A 116 13.25 -0.61 9.33
CA GLU A 116 12.45 -1.13 10.44
C GLU A 116 11.57 -0.02 11.05
N GLU A 117 12.16 1.12 11.32
CA GLU A 117 11.45 2.28 11.84
C GLU A 117 10.47 2.84 10.80
N SER A 118 10.89 2.94 9.55
CA SER A 118 10.04 3.36 8.44
C SER A 118 8.82 2.44 8.28
N ALA A 119 9.00 1.12 8.38
CA ALA A 119 7.90 0.16 8.32
C ALA A 119 6.91 0.33 9.49
N ALA A 120 7.41 0.57 10.70
CA ALA A 120 6.57 0.85 11.86
C ALA A 120 5.77 2.16 11.68
N ARG A 121 6.40 3.21 11.15
CA ARG A 121 5.73 4.47 10.82
C ARG A 121 4.64 4.31 9.76
N ILE A 122 4.92 3.54 8.70
CA ILE A 122 3.93 3.21 7.66
C ILE A 122 2.71 2.53 8.30
N ASN A 123 2.92 1.50 9.12
CA ASN A 123 1.85 0.81 9.81
C ASN A 123 1.06 1.76 10.72
N ALA A 124 1.72 2.62 11.47
CA ALA A 124 1.07 3.60 12.33
C ALA A 124 0.17 4.59 11.55
N GLN A 125 0.57 5.01 10.36
CA GLN A 125 -0.28 5.85 9.51
C GLN A 125 -1.48 5.07 8.97
N VAL A 126 -1.29 3.81 8.57
CA VAL A 126 -2.40 2.93 8.15
C VAL A 126 -3.39 2.71 9.30
N GLU A 127 -2.90 2.47 10.53
CA GLU A 127 -3.76 2.35 11.72
C GLU A 127 -4.59 3.61 11.96
N LYS A 128 -4.01 4.79 11.80
CA LYS A 128 -4.75 6.06 11.92
C LYS A 128 -5.89 6.13 10.90
N CYS A 129 -5.63 5.78 9.64
CA CYS A 129 -6.67 5.71 8.62
C CYS A 129 -7.79 4.73 9.00
N ILE A 130 -7.42 3.52 9.47
CA ILE A 130 -8.39 2.49 9.87
C ILE A 130 -9.25 2.95 11.05
N ARG A 131 -8.65 3.63 12.06
CA ARG A 131 -9.38 4.12 13.23
C ARG A 131 -10.42 5.21 12.90
N MET A 132 -10.29 5.89 11.77
CA MET A 132 -11.29 6.89 11.32
C MET A 132 -12.57 6.23 10.79
N ALA A 133 -12.47 5.05 10.14
CA ALA A 133 -13.63 4.30 9.62
C ALA A 133 -13.38 2.77 9.75
N PRO A 134 -13.36 2.23 10.98
CA PRO A 134 -12.94 0.86 11.24
C PRO A 134 -13.86 -0.20 10.64
N ASP A 135 -15.13 0.11 10.45
CA ASP A 135 -16.14 -0.74 9.81
C ASP A 135 -15.93 -0.91 8.30
N GLN A 136 -15.13 -0.05 7.68
CA GLN A 136 -14.85 -0.09 6.24
C GLN A 136 -13.49 -0.71 5.89
N TYR A 137 -12.70 -1.13 6.88
CA TYR A 137 -11.46 -1.83 6.62
C TYR A 137 -11.71 -3.30 6.28
N LEU A 138 -10.86 -3.87 5.40
CA LEU A 138 -10.98 -5.25 4.94
C LEU A 138 -10.44 -6.24 5.99
N TRP A 139 -11.13 -6.41 7.12
CA TRP A 139 -10.71 -7.28 8.23
C TRP A 139 -10.60 -8.76 7.87
N VAL A 140 -11.27 -9.22 6.81
CA VAL A 140 -11.14 -10.60 6.30
C VAL A 140 -9.80 -10.89 5.63
N TYR A 141 -9.01 -9.84 5.31
CA TYR A 141 -7.67 -10.00 4.78
C TYR A 141 -6.71 -10.46 5.89
N LYS A 142 -6.04 -11.59 5.66
CA LYS A 142 -5.11 -12.21 6.63
C LYS A 142 -3.81 -11.42 6.75
N ARG A 143 -3.86 -10.24 7.37
CA ARG A 143 -2.72 -9.30 7.49
C ARG A 143 -1.52 -9.88 8.25
N PHE A 144 -1.74 -10.81 9.18
CA PHE A 144 -0.73 -11.42 10.05
C PHE A 144 -0.28 -12.82 9.59
N GLN A 145 -0.63 -13.27 8.40
CA GLN A 145 -0.37 -14.64 7.94
C GLN A 145 1.12 -15.04 7.84
N LYS A 146 2.05 -14.09 7.87
CA LYS A 146 3.49 -14.30 7.72
C LYS A 146 4.31 -13.75 8.90
N ASN A 147 3.73 -13.63 10.06
CA ASN A 147 4.43 -13.11 11.24
C ASN A 147 5.14 -14.18 12.09
N GLY A 148 5.06 -15.46 11.70
CA GLY A 148 5.57 -16.59 12.47
C GLY A 148 4.66 -17.12 13.57
N GLU A 149 3.58 -16.41 13.89
CA GLU A 149 2.58 -16.79 14.88
C GLU A 149 1.36 -17.47 14.22
N LYS A 150 0.70 -18.39 14.93
CA LYS A 150 -0.56 -18.99 14.46
C LYS A 150 -1.74 -18.04 14.75
N PHE A 151 -1.77 -16.91 14.07
CA PHE A 151 -2.84 -15.92 14.24
C PHE A 151 -4.20 -16.38 13.71
N TYR A 152 -4.18 -17.30 12.75
CA TYR A 152 -5.39 -17.80 12.12
C TYR A 152 -5.48 -19.30 12.31
N THR A 153 -6.54 -19.77 12.95
CA THR A 153 -6.92 -21.19 12.95
C THR A 153 -7.34 -21.62 11.56
N LYS A 154 -7.03 -22.89 11.21
CA LYS A 154 -7.50 -23.52 9.97
C LYS A 154 -8.99 -23.76 10.01
#